data_99acdb5557806ffb425b231b1176645e
#
_entry.id   99acdb5557806ffb425b231b1176645e
#
_cell.length_a   1.000
_cell.length_b   1.000
_cell.length_c   1.000
_cell.angle_alpha   90.00
_cell.angle_beta   90.00
_cell.angle_gamma   90.00
#
_symmetry.space_group_name_H-M   'P 1'
#
loop_
_entity.id
_entity.type
_entity.pdbx_description
1 polymer ?
#
loop_
_entity_poly.entity_id
_entity_poly.type
_entity_poly.pdbx_seq_one_letter_code
_entity_poly.pdbx_strand_id
1 'polypeptide(L)'
;MEKLYNIADTTLKKLTKAGADFGYVMASITEKHEFNADGEKFTLLRTTYNNSLGLCGYKDHKKGTTNINSFDKEAIDKAVADCISFAAEGKEDEAYAIYPKQDNEDFKQGELVPDTDKFFKRVTELVDTINKDYPQVLIYELIASYDKSSSVYMNTNETVYTKESGKYSLVLEFCAKEGETVTSLSGTGFETLDLDTPFIEQAMVKQDIESIVEQLNVKALNGKLEDATVIFTPACMAQMLMFYFGTYIGESSVLEKTSPLYDKLGCEVCDKRITFKSAPKDKRIVCGASFSSEGRAVKDTTYIENGVLKAFPISLYTANKTGFEAPYCNSYIPVVEAGEKSIEDIIKETKNGILVGSYSGGHPAGNGDFSGVAKNSFLIEDGRKVYALSEAMISGNLGDMLNNVVDISKETLEDGSMVMPYIACKKIVVAGK
;
A
#
# COMPACT_ATOMS: atom_id res chain seq x y z
N MET A 1 5.07 11.88 24.70
CA MET A 1 3.77 11.18 24.89
C MET A 1 2.82 11.95 25.81
N GLU A 2 3.20 12.33 27.04
CA GLU A 2 2.33 13.02 28.02
C GLU A 2 1.63 14.27 27.45
N LYS A 3 2.36 15.12 26.70
CA LYS A 3 1.77 16.31 26.04
C LYS A 3 0.64 15.92 25.07
N LEU A 4 0.82 14.89 24.25
CA LEU A 4 -0.20 14.42 23.30
C LEU A 4 -1.42 13.85 24.03
N TYR A 5 -1.18 13.10 25.11
CA TYR A 5 -2.25 12.58 25.95
C TYR A 5 -3.13 13.70 26.50
N ASN A 6 -2.52 14.74 27.08
CA ASN A 6 -3.23 15.89 27.64
C ASN A 6 -4.02 16.68 26.56
N ILE A 7 -3.46 16.79 25.35
CA ILE A 7 -4.14 17.42 24.21
C ILE A 7 -5.38 16.60 23.80
N ALA A 8 -5.21 15.29 23.61
CA ALA A 8 -6.30 14.41 23.21
C ALA A 8 -7.42 14.37 24.25
N ASP A 9 -7.09 14.18 25.54
CA ASP A 9 -8.03 14.16 26.66
C ASP A 9 -8.81 15.49 26.78
N THR A 10 -8.10 16.61 26.76
CA THR A 10 -8.71 17.94 26.83
C THR A 10 -9.65 18.17 25.64
N THR A 11 -9.23 17.77 24.44
CA THR A 11 -10.01 17.94 23.21
C THR A 11 -11.26 17.06 23.23
N LEU A 12 -11.15 15.80 23.65
CA LEU A 12 -12.29 14.88 23.76
C LEU A 12 -13.33 15.38 24.78
N LYS A 13 -12.87 15.88 25.96
CA LYS A 13 -13.76 16.51 26.95
C LYS A 13 -14.48 17.74 26.40
N LYS A 14 -13.78 18.57 25.61
CA LYS A 14 -14.40 19.73 24.95
C LYS A 14 -15.42 19.30 23.91
N LEU A 15 -15.14 18.27 23.10
CA LEU A 15 -16.04 17.72 22.10
C LEU A 15 -17.36 17.22 22.74
N THR A 16 -17.27 16.43 23.81
CA THR A 16 -18.42 15.97 24.57
C THR A 16 -19.19 17.14 25.19
N LYS A 17 -18.50 18.13 25.80
CA LYS A 17 -19.15 19.33 26.38
C LYS A 17 -19.86 20.18 25.31
N ALA A 18 -19.38 20.20 24.09
CA ALA A 18 -19.98 20.90 22.95
C ALA A 18 -21.22 20.17 22.39
N GLY A 19 -21.54 19.00 22.90
CA GLY A 19 -22.78 18.26 22.62
C GLY A 19 -22.60 17.07 21.66
N ALA A 20 -21.42 16.52 21.49
CA ALA A 20 -21.24 15.23 20.84
C ALA A 20 -21.81 14.12 21.75
N ASP A 21 -22.63 13.23 21.18
CA ASP A 21 -23.16 12.05 21.86
C ASP A 21 -22.05 11.02 22.06
N PHE A 22 -21.23 10.84 21.04
CA PHE A 22 -20.00 10.05 21.07
C PHE A 22 -18.99 10.58 20.03
N GLY A 23 -17.76 10.11 20.12
CA GLY A 23 -16.72 10.55 19.19
C GLY A 23 -15.33 10.09 19.59
N TYR A 24 -14.35 10.51 18.80
CA TYR A 24 -12.95 10.24 19.07
C TYR A 24 -12.04 11.40 18.67
N VAL A 25 -10.85 11.39 19.22
CA VAL A 25 -9.77 12.34 18.94
C VAL A 25 -8.49 11.57 18.68
N MET A 26 -7.73 12.00 17.70
CA MET A 26 -6.38 11.51 17.43
C MET A 26 -5.42 12.69 17.37
N ALA A 27 -4.46 12.73 18.28
CA ALA A 27 -3.38 13.73 18.31
C ALA A 27 -2.06 13.06 17.91
N SER A 28 -1.29 13.65 17.00
CA SER A 28 0.00 13.12 16.58
C SER A 28 1.04 14.19 16.33
N ILE A 29 2.30 13.81 16.54
CA ILE A 29 3.49 14.57 16.14
C ILE A 29 4.34 13.65 15.28
N THR A 30 4.78 14.16 14.12
CA THR A 30 5.72 13.48 13.23
C THR A 30 6.97 14.32 13.10
N GLU A 31 8.13 13.67 13.24
CA GLU A 31 9.46 14.22 12.95
C GLU A 31 10.04 13.43 11.80
N LYS A 32 10.42 14.11 10.71
CA LYS A 32 10.99 13.49 9.52
C LYS A 32 12.36 14.09 9.23
N HIS A 33 13.37 13.23 9.15
CA HIS A 33 14.71 13.56 8.68
C HIS A 33 14.86 13.04 7.26
N GLU A 34 15.21 13.90 6.31
CA GLU A 34 15.19 13.57 4.88
C GLU A 34 16.50 13.95 4.22
N PHE A 35 17.02 13.02 3.40
CA PHE A 35 18.17 13.20 2.52
C PHE A 35 17.70 12.98 1.08
N ASN A 36 17.90 13.96 0.20
CA ASN A 36 17.55 13.82 -1.20
C ASN A 36 18.81 13.89 -2.05
N ALA A 37 18.85 13.08 -3.11
CA ALA A 37 19.88 13.13 -4.13
C ALA A 37 19.25 13.23 -5.53
N ASP A 38 19.94 13.95 -6.41
CA ASP A 38 19.65 14.10 -7.83
C ASP A 38 20.95 13.77 -8.58
N GLY A 39 20.92 12.70 -9.36
CA GLY A 39 22.15 12.15 -9.93
C GLY A 39 23.12 11.70 -8.86
N GLU A 40 24.34 12.26 -8.90
CA GLU A 40 25.44 11.93 -7.97
C GLU A 40 25.51 12.84 -6.75
N LYS A 41 24.60 13.82 -6.65
CA LYS A 41 24.72 14.89 -5.66
C LYS A 41 23.58 14.88 -4.66
N PHE A 42 23.93 14.96 -3.38
CA PHE A 42 22.95 15.27 -2.36
C PHE A 42 22.51 16.73 -2.53
N THR A 43 21.19 16.92 -2.69
CA THR A 43 20.58 18.22 -3.02
C THR A 43 19.83 18.83 -1.83
N LEU A 44 19.37 17.98 -0.91
CA LEU A 44 18.61 18.42 0.25
C LEU A 44 18.95 17.60 1.49
N LEU A 45 19.07 18.33 2.61
CA LEU A 45 19.06 17.76 3.97
C LEU A 45 18.11 18.61 4.79
N ARG A 46 17.03 18.03 5.28
CA ARG A 46 16.06 18.75 6.10
C ARG A 46 15.46 17.91 7.21
N THR A 47 15.03 18.59 8.27
CA THR A 47 14.17 18.02 9.30
C THR A 47 12.87 18.80 9.35
N THR A 48 11.75 18.09 9.32
CA THR A 48 10.41 18.68 9.41
C THR A 48 9.66 18.14 10.62
N TYR A 49 8.86 19.00 11.25
CA TYR A 49 8.00 18.66 12.37
C TYR A 49 6.56 18.99 12.01
N ASN A 50 5.68 18.02 12.12
CA ASN A 50 4.26 18.20 11.83
C ASN A 50 3.42 17.78 13.03
N ASN A 51 2.48 18.65 13.42
CA ASN A 51 1.44 18.33 14.35
C ASN A 51 0.16 17.96 13.58
N SER A 52 -0.64 17.06 14.12
CA SER A 52 -1.98 16.79 13.59
C SER A 52 -2.93 16.48 14.74
N LEU A 53 -4.12 17.06 14.67
CA LEU A 53 -5.20 16.79 15.60
C LEU A 53 -6.49 16.57 14.80
N GLY A 54 -6.90 15.32 14.74
CA GLY A 54 -8.16 14.90 14.10
C GLY A 54 -9.24 14.68 15.14
N LEU A 55 -10.44 15.22 14.86
CA LEU A 55 -11.65 15.07 15.67
C LEU A 55 -12.75 14.46 14.82
N CYS A 56 -13.49 13.53 15.41
CA CYS A 56 -14.73 13.05 14.86
C CYS A 56 -15.78 13.05 15.99
N GLY A 57 -16.85 13.79 15.79
CA GLY A 57 -17.99 13.86 16.71
C GLY A 57 -19.26 13.41 16.02
N TYR A 58 -20.07 12.70 16.76
CA TYR A 58 -21.41 12.28 16.33
C TYR A 58 -22.44 12.93 17.23
N LYS A 59 -23.48 13.51 16.62
CA LYS A 59 -24.58 14.16 17.30
C LYS A 59 -25.88 13.91 16.55
N ASP A 60 -26.90 13.45 17.24
CA ASP A 60 -28.22 13.15 16.64
C ASP A 60 -28.09 12.27 15.39
N HIS A 61 -27.28 11.17 15.47
CA HIS A 61 -26.95 10.27 14.35
C HIS A 61 -26.31 10.94 13.13
N LYS A 62 -25.65 12.09 13.31
CA LYS A 62 -24.95 12.82 12.25
C LYS A 62 -23.48 12.93 12.58
N LYS A 63 -22.62 12.88 11.55
CA LYS A 63 -21.18 12.87 11.68
C LYS A 63 -20.56 14.22 11.32
N GLY A 64 -19.70 14.73 12.17
CA GLY A 64 -18.80 15.85 11.88
C GLY A 64 -17.33 15.45 12.07
N THR A 65 -16.47 15.96 11.22
CA THR A 65 -15.01 15.72 11.31
C THR A 65 -14.25 17.01 11.09
N THR A 66 -13.14 17.16 11.80
CA THR A 66 -12.22 18.31 11.64
C THR A 66 -10.79 17.84 11.82
N ASN A 67 -9.88 18.39 11.03
CA ASN A 67 -8.44 18.17 11.17
C ASN A 67 -7.73 19.52 11.22
N ILE A 68 -6.80 19.67 12.17
CA ILE A 68 -5.95 20.86 12.30
C ILE A 68 -4.50 20.44 12.54
N ASN A 69 -3.57 21.34 12.23
CA ASN A 69 -2.11 21.15 12.42
C ASN A 69 -1.54 21.95 13.60
N SER A 70 -2.41 22.50 14.46
CA SER A 70 -2.03 23.27 15.65
C SER A 70 -2.60 22.64 16.92
N PHE A 71 -1.87 22.78 18.02
CA PHE A 71 -2.31 22.42 19.36
C PHE A 71 -2.63 23.65 20.23
N ASP A 72 -2.74 24.83 19.63
CA ASP A 72 -3.12 26.04 20.33
C ASP A 72 -4.57 25.98 20.80
N LYS A 73 -4.81 26.53 22.00
CA LYS A 73 -6.12 26.47 22.63
C LYS A 73 -7.23 27.02 21.72
N GLU A 74 -6.98 28.15 21.07
CA GLU A 74 -7.96 28.82 20.19
C GLU A 74 -8.25 27.97 18.94
N ALA A 75 -7.22 27.33 18.35
CA ALA A 75 -7.37 26.44 17.21
C ALA A 75 -8.18 25.20 17.60
N ILE A 76 -7.92 24.61 18.77
CA ILE A 76 -8.68 23.46 19.30
C ILE A 76 -10.13 23.86 19.57
N ASP A 77 -10.38 25.02 20.21
CA ASP A 77 -11.74 25.48 20.51
C ASP A 77 -12.56 25.69 19.22
N LYS A 78 -11.93 26.26 18.19
CA LYS A 78 -12.52 26.41 16.86
C LYS A 78 -12.78 25.05 16.20
N ALA A 79 -11.81 24.15 16.21
CA ALA A 79 -11.95 22.81 15.60
C ALA A 79 -13.10 22.00 16.23
N VAL A 80 -13.29 22.11 17.55
CA VAL A 80 -14.42 21.49 18.26
C VAL A 80 -15.75 22.11 17.81
N ALA A 81 -15.82 23.44 17.72
CA ALA A 81 -17.03 24.11 17.27
C ALA A 81 -17.38 23.75 15.81
N ASP A 82 -16.38 23.77 14.92
CA ASP A 82 -16.53 23.39 13.52
C ASP A 82 -17.00 21.91 13.39
N CYS A 83 -16.41 20.98 14.16
CA CYS A 83 -16.79 19.56 14.17
C CYS A 83 -18.28 19.38 14.54
N ILE A 84 -18.78 20.06 15.57
CA ILE A 84 -20.19 19.98 15.98
C ILE A 84 -21.10 20.66 14.95
N SER A 85 -20.67 21.78 14.36
CA SER A 85 -21.43 22.44 13.29
C SER A 85 -21.57 21.54 12.07
N PHE A 86 -20.50 20.88 11.65
CA PHE A 86 -20.53 19.91 10.53
C PHE A 86 -21.42 18.71 10.85
N ALA A 87 -21.40 18.22 12.09
CA ALA A 87 -22.34 17.19 12.49
C ALA A 87 -23.79 17.68 12.37
N ALA A 88 -24.11 18.90 12.83
CA ALA A 88 -25.46 19.44 12.75
C ALA A 88 -25.99 19.55 11.31
N GLU A 89 -25.12 19.85 10.35
CA GLU A 89 -25.44 19.96 8.92
C GLU A 89 -25.37 18.62 8.19
N GLY A 90 -24.79 17.58 8.82
CA GLY A 90 -24.61 16.26 8.26
C GLY A 90 -25.94 15.53 8.01
N LYS A 91 -25.85 14.47 7.18
CA LYS A 91 -26.99 13.56 6.98
C LYS A 91 -27.11 12.61 8.17
N GLU A 92 -28.32 12.47 8.69
CA GLU A 92 -28.64 11.51 9.74
C GLU A 92 -28.48 10.07 9.24
N ASP A 93 -27.80 9.24 10.02
CA ASP A 93 -27.61 7.83 9.73
C ASP A 93 -27.39 7.02 11.03
N GLU A 94 -28.33 6.14 11.35
CA GLU A 94 -28.27 5.30 12.55
C GLU A 94 -27.11 4.28 12.55
N ALA A 95 -26.46 4.08 11.40
CA ALA A 95 -25.33 3.14 11.27
C ALA A 95 -24.01 3.67 11.88
N TYR A 96 -23.93 4.97 12.19
CA TYR A 96 -22.74 5.53 12.83
C TYR A 96 -22.55 4.97 14.23
N ALA A 97 -21.36 4.46 14.48
CA ALA A 97 -20.99 3.89 15.78
C ALA A 97 -19.46 3.94 15.98
N ILE A 98 -19.04 3.78 17.22
CA ILE A 98 -17.68 3.43 17.61
C ILE A 98 -17.73 2.13 18.42
N TYR A 99 -16.63 1.37 18.42
CA TYR A 99 -16.58 0.12 19.18
C TYR A 99 -16.81 0.37 20.67
N PRO A 100 -17.45 -0.57 21.38
CA PRO A 100 -17.48 -0.58 22.84
C PRO A 100 -16.06 -0.48 23.39
N LYS A 101 -15.94 -0.11 24.66
CA LYS A 101 -14.64 -0.03 25.35
C LYS A 101 -13.77 -1.24 25.04
N GLN A 102 -12.55 -0.95 24.59
CA GLN A 102 -11.49 -1.92 24.39
C GLN A 102 -10.44 -1.74 25.48
N ASP A 103 -9.56 -2.71 25.63
CA ASP A 103 -8.38 -2.58 26.48
C ASP A 103 -7.47 -1.47 25.91
N ASN A 104 -6.91 -0.68 26.83
CA ASN A 104 -5.93 0.32 26.44
C ASN A 104 -4.62 -0.35 26.06
N GLU A 105 -4.00 0.09 24.96
CA GLU A 105 -2.75 -0.50 24.47
C GLU A 105 -1.74 0.57 24.08
N ASP A 106 -0.46 0.26 24.33
CA ASP A 106 0.69 1.04 23.92
C ASP A 106 1.45 0.29 22.82
N PHE A 107 1.49 0.87 21.61
CA PHE A 107 2.15 0.27 20.44
C PHE A 107 3.52 0.92 20.24
N LYS A 108 4.54 0.07 20.02
CA LYS A 108 5.90 0.52 19.72
C LYS A 108 6.46 -0.26 18.54
N GLN A 109 7.19 0.46 17.66
CA GLN A 109 7.85 -0.14 16.51
C GLN A 109 9.10 0.64 16.13
N GLY A 110 10.21 -0.07 15.95
CA GLY A 110 11.50 0.52 15.57
C GLY A 110 12.13 1.42 16.64
N GLU A 111 13.28 1.97 16.32
CA GLU A 111 14.03 2.84 17.19
C GLU A 111 13.55 4.29 17.08
N LEU A 112 13.36 4.97 18.21
CA LEU A 112 12.87 6.35 18.26
C LEU A 112 13.97 7.39 18.10
N VAL A 113 15.22 6.95 18.06
CA VAL A 113 16.39 7.79 17.80
C VAL A 113 17.09 7.18 16.57
N PRO A 114 17.19 7.94 15.46
CA PRO A 114 17.82 7.41 14.25
C PRO A 114 19.33 7.24 14.42
N ASP A 115 19.87 6.17 13.84
CA ASP A 115 21.30 6.09 13.54
C ASP A 115 21.57 6.85 12.22
N THR A 116 21.68 8.17 12.33
CA THR A 116 21.81 9.06 11.17
C THR A 116 23.09 8.80 10.37
N ASP A 117 24.20 8.49 11.04
CA ASP A 117 25.49 8.25 10.38
C ASP A 117 25.44 6.97 9.57
N LYS A 118 24.90 5.89 10.14
CA LYS A 118 24.74 4.62 9.46
C LYS A 118 23.73 4.74 8.31
N PHE A 119 22.62 5.44 8.53
CA PHE A 119 21.62 5.68 7.49
C PHE A 119 22.20 6.44 6.31
N PHE A 120 22.90 7.57 6.55
CA PHE A 120 23.57 8.34 5.50
C PHE A 120 24.62 7.50 4.76
N LYS A 121 25.40 6.68 5.48
CA LYS A 121 26.34 5.74 4.88
C LYS A 121 25.66 4.76 3.93
N ARG A 122 24.49 4.19 4.30
CA ARG A 122 23.74 3.27 3.45
C ARG A 122 23.22 3.94 2.18
N VAL A 123 22.73 5.18 2.29
CA VAL A 123 22.29 5.96 1.13
C VAL A 123 23.47 6.26 0.18
N THR A 124 24.59 6.70 0.73
CA THR A 124 25.82 6.95 -0.07
C THR A 124 26.31 5.68 -0.76
N GLU A 125 26.40 4.57 -0.04
CA GLU A 125 26.77 3.25 -0.58
C GLU A 125 25.87 2.83 -1.75
N LEU A 126 24.55 3.07 -1.66
CA LEU A 126 23.61 2.79 -2.74
C LEU A 126 23.91 3.64 -3.99
N VAL A 127 24.07 4.96 -3.82
CA VAL A 127 24.40 5.87 -4.93
C VAL A 127 25.71 5.50 -5.58
N ASP A 128 26.75 5.25 -4.79
CA ASP A 128 28.08 4.84 -5.29
C ASP A 128 28.02 3.51 -6.03
N THR A 129 27.26 2.53 -5.52
CA THR A 129 27.07 1.23 -6.16
C THR A 129 26.37 1.37 -7.50
N ILE A 130 25.28 2.16 -7.57
CA ILE A 130 24.55 2.40 -8.83
C ILE A 130 25.48 3.05 -9.85
N ASN A 131 26.17 4.12 -9.50
CA ASN A 131 27.04 4.86 -10.42
C ASN A 131 28.21 4.03 -10.92
N LYS A 132 28.77 3.15 -10.08
CA LYS A 132 29.93 2.32 -10.43
C LYS A 132 29.54 1.07 -11.22
N ASP A 133 28.52 0.34 -10.75
CA ASP A 133 28.22 -1.00 -11.26
C ASP A 133 27.13 -0.97 -12.37
N TYR A 134 26.35 0.12 -12.44
CA TYR A 134 25.30 0.35 -13.43
C TYR A 134 25.41 1.72 -14.11
N PRO A 135 26.51 2.01 -14.82
CA PRO A 135 26.81 3.36 -15.36
C PRO A 135 25.79 3.86 -16.38
N GLN A 136 24.90 3.01 -16.90
CA GLN A 136 23.79 3.39 -17.75
C GLN A 136 22.60 3.95 -16.97
N VAL A 137 22.52 3.70 -15.66
CA VAL A 137 21.40 4.13 -14.81
C VAL A 137 21.59 5.59 -14.41
N LEU A 138 20.58 6.39 -14.65
CA LEU A 138 20.50 7.77 -14.22
C LEU A 138 19.49 7.86 -13.08
N ILE A 139 19.96 8.22 -11.90
CA ILE A 139 19.10 8.54 -10.76
C ILE A 139 18.38 9.86 -11.08
N TYR A 140 17.07 9.80 -11.20
CA TYR A 140 16.22 10.97 -11.39
C TYR A 140 15.90 11.65 -10.07
N GLU A 141 15.48 10.86 -9.08
CA GLU A 141 15.24 11.31 -7.72
C GLU A 141 15.52 10.18 -6.72
N LEU A 142 16.21 10.50 -5.64
CA LEU A 142 16.33 9.65 -4.49
C LEU A 142 15.86 10.42 -3.27
N ILE A 143 14.87 9.87 -2.57
CA ILE A 143 14.39 10.40 -1.29
C ILE A 143 14.60 9.32 -0.24
N ALA A 144 15.49 9.59 0.71
CA ALA A 144 15.70 8.72 1.85
C ALA A 144 15.27 9.46 3.13
N SER A 145 14.45 8.85 3.95
CA SER A 145 14.01 9.48 5.19
C SER A 145 13.99 8.53 6.38
N TYR A 146 14.17 9.12 7.56
CA TYR A 146 13.77 8.53 8.83
C TYR A 146 12.55 9.27 9.33
N ASP A 147 11.49 8.52 9.61
CA ASP A 147 10.21 9.04 10.08
C ASP A 147 9.94 8.54 11.49
N LYS A 148 9.87 9.48 12.44
CA LYS A 148 9.43 9.23 13.82
C LYS A 148 8.02 9.75 14.01
N SER A 149 7.14 8.93 14.56
CA SER A 149 5.76 9.31 14.84
C SER A 149 5.39 8.97 16.29
N SER A 150 4.69 9.88 16.93
CA SER A 150 4.04 9.66 18.22
C SER A 150 2.57 10.06 18.10
N SER A 151 1.66 9.21 18.52
CA SER A 151 0.22 9.48 18.45
C SER A 151 -0.53 8.97 19.68
N VAL A 152 -1.64 9.63 19.98
CA VAL A 152 -2.61 9.23 21.01
C VAL A 152 -3.99 9.26 20.38
N TYR A 153 -4.70 8.15 20.45
CA TYR A 153 -6.11 8.02 20.13
C TYR A 153 -6.92 7.89 21.42
N MET A 154 -8.03 8.60 21.49
CA MET A 154 -9.00 8.48 22.58
C MET A 154 -10.41 8.56 22.03
N ASN A 155 -11.33 7.79 22.59
CA ASN A 155 -12.74 7.89 22.26
C ASN A 155 -13.64 8.01 23.53
N THR A 156 -14.90 8.33 23.33
CA THR A 156 -15.88 8.52 24.40
C THR A 156 -16.27 7.22 25.11
N ASN A 157 -15.92 6.05 24.57
CA ASN A 157 -16.09 4.76 25.20
C ASN A 157 -14.85 4.37 26.08
N GLU A 158 -14.03 5.37 26.43
CA GLU A 158 -12.85 5.22 27.31
C GLU A 158 -11.75 4.28 26.78
N THR A 159 -11.68 4.09 25.46
CA THR A 159 -10.56 3.38 24.83
C THR A 159 -9.43 4.38 24.55
N VAL A 160 -8.23 4.03 24.94
CA VAL A 160 -7.01 4.80 24.73
C VAL A 160 -5.95 3.94 24.05
N TYR A 161 -5.43 4.42 22.93
CA TYR A 161 -4.28 3.84 22.25
C TYR A 161 -3.17 4.86 22.15
N THR A 162 -1.94 4.42 22.43
CA THR A 162 -0.74 5.20 22.15
C THR A 162 0.11 4.46 21.11
N LYS A 163 0.77 5.21 20.25
CA LYS A 163 1.72 4.63 19.29
C LYS A 163 2.96 5.49 19.22
N GLU A 164 4.12 4.84 19.30
CA GLU A 164 5.43 5.43 18.99
C GLU A 164 6.11 4.55 17.95
N SER A 165 6.59 5.16 16.88
CA SER A 165 7.29 4.42 15.82
C SER A 165 8.43 5.25 15.23
N GLY A 166 9.49 4.54 14.85
CA GLY A 166 10.59 5.06 14.05
C GLY A 166 10.89 4.09 12.92
N LYS A 167 11.06 4.59 11.70
CA LYS A 167 11.34 3.76 10.53
C LYS A 167 12.16 4.53 9.51
N TYR A 168 12.90 3.80 8.70
CA TYR A 168 13.61 4.34 7.53
C TYR A 168 12.82 4.05 6.27
N SER A 169 12.89 4.94 5.29
CA SER A 169 12.30 4.74 3.97
C SER A 169 13.26 5.18 2.87
N LEU A 170 13.16 4.53 1.72
CA LEU A 170 13.82 4.90 0.49
C LEU A 170 12.79 4.92 -0.64
N VAL A 171 12.84 5.98 -1.44
CA VAL A 171 12.20 6.05 -2.76
C VAL A 171 13.27 6.39 -3.77
N LEU A 172 13.37 5.62 -4.83
CA LEU A 172 14.36 5.79 -5.89
C LEU A 172 13.67 5.76 -7.24
N GLU A 173 13.71 6.88 -7.96
CA GLU A 173 13.25 6.99 -9.34
C GLU A 173 14.46 7.09 -10.27
N PHE A 174 14.44 6.32 -11.36
CA PHE A 174 15.58 6.19 -12.26
C PHE A 174 15.14 5.80 -13.67
N CYS A 175 16.02 6.04 -14.63
CA CYS A 175 15.93 5.49 -15.98
C CYS A 175 17.30 4.97 -16.40
N ALA A 176 17.38 4.23 -17.53
CA ALA A 176 18.66 3.87 -18.13
C ALA A 176 18.84 4.64 -19.43
N LYS A 177 20.11 4.98 -19.76
CA LYS A 177 20.51 5.70 -20.96
C LYS A 177 21.76 5.10 -21.58
N GLU A 178 21.73 4.92 -22.90
CA GLU A 178 22.90 4.55 -23.71
C GLU A 178 22.86 5.30 -25.02
N GLY A 179 23.82 6.19 -25.25
CA GLY A 179 23.82 7.10 -26.40
C GLY A 179 22.56 7.99 -26.41
N GLU A 180 21.78 7.90 -27.49
CA GLU A 180 20.51 8.65 -27.63
C GLU A 180 19.30 7.86 -27.09
N THR A 181 19.48 6.59 -26.75
CA THR A 181 18.40 5.74 -26.22
C THR A 181 18.20 6.00 -24.73
N VAL A 182 16.96 6.26 -24.33
CA VAL A 182 16.56 6.43 -22.92
C VAL A 182 15.32 5.57 -22.67
N THR A 183 15.33 4.82 -21.59
CA THR A 183 14.17 4.01 -21.16
C THR A 183 13.05 4.88 -20.59
N SER A 184 11.89 4.30 -20.37
CA SER A 184 10.88 4.91 -19.51
C SER A 184 11.41 5.07 -18.09
N LEU A 185 10.86 6.06 -17.35
CA LEU A 185 11.11 6.20 -15.93
C LEU A 185 10.61 4.94 -15.19
N SER A 186 11.37 4.46 -14.24
CA SER A 186 11.06 3.38 -13.32
C SER A 186 11.30 3.83 -11.89
N GLY A 187 10.75 3.10 -10.95
CA GLY A 187 10.94 3.40 -9.52
C GLY A 187 10.96 2.14 -8.69
N THR A 188 11.67 2.22 -7.58
CA THR A 188 11.71 1.21 -6.53
C THR A 188 11.76 1.89 -5.17
N GLY A 189 11.45 1.17 -4.12
CA GLY A 189 11.52 1.72 -2.77
C GLY A 189 11.12 0.70 -1.72
N PHE A 190 11.37 1.06 -0.48
CA PHE A 190 11.01 0.22 0.66
C PHE A 190 10.92 1.05 1.95
N GLU A 191 10.30 0.45 2.95
CA GLU A 191 10.37 0.89 4.34
C GLU A 191 11.03 -0.19 5.18
N THR A 192 11.94 0.19 6.05
CA THR A 192 12.74 -0.76 6.82
C THR A 192 13.02 -0.29 8.25
N LEU A 193 13.23 -1.26 9.14
CA LEU A 193 13.83 -1.05 10.45
C LEU A 193 15.31 -1.47 10.46
N ASP A 194 15.79 -2.07 9.36
CA ASP A 194 17.12 -2.65 9.23
C ASP A 194 18.06 -1.74 8.44
N LEU A 195 19.14 -1.33 9.07
CA LEU A 195 20.28 -0.65 8.44
C LEU A 195 21.51 -1.56 8.31
N ASP A 196 21.46 -2.83 8.68
CA ASP A 196 22.58 -3.76 8.56
C ASP A 196 22.72 -4.26 7.14
N THR A 197 21.60 -4.56 6.46
CA THR A 197 21.56 -4.96 5.06
C THR A 197 21.79 -3.77 4.14
N PRO A 198 22.70 -3.85 3.14
CA PRO A 198 22.87 -2.83 2.11
C PRO A 198 21.57 -2.54 1.37
N PHE A 199 21.28 -1.27 1.07
CA PHE A 199 20.01 -0.87 0.45
C PHE A 199 19.81 -1.44 -0.96
N ILE A 200 20.88 -1.70 -1.69
CA ILE A 200 20.82 -2.39 -2.99
C ILE A 200 20.28 -3.84 -2.88
N GLU A 201 20.41 -4.47 -1.71
CA GLU A 201 19.97 -5.84 -1.45
C GLU A 201 18.60 -5.92 -0.78
N GLN A 202 17.99 -4.76 -0.40
CA GLN A 202 16.68 -4.73 0.21
C GLN A 202 15.57 -4.70 -0.85
N ALA A 203 14.43 -5.30 -0.52
CA ALA A 203 13.28 -5.43 -1.41
C ALA A 203 13.70 -5.99 -2.80
N MET A 204 13.41 -5.27 -3.87
CA MET A 204 13.81 -5.64 -5.24
C MET A 204 14.68 -4.57 -5.92
N VAL A 205 15.37 -3.74 -5.15
CA VAL A 205 16.15 -2.60 -5.68
C VAL A 205 17.13 -3.04 -6.77
N LYS A 206 17.92 -4.07 -6.51
CA LYS A 206 18.88 -4.59 -7.49
C LYS A 206 18.19 -5.11 -8.76
N GLN A 207 17.15 -5.92 -8.60
CA GLN A 207 16.40 -6.52 -9.70
C GLN A 207 15.73 -5.45 -10.58
N ASP A 208 15.20 -4.39 -9.97
CA ASP A 208 14.55 -3.30 -10.69
C ASP A 208 15.58 -2.49 -11.50
N ILE A 209 16.77 -2.24 -10.92
CA ILE A 209 17.89 -1.58 -11.61
C ILE A 209 18.39 -2.45 -12.77
N GLU A 210 18.60 -3.74 -12.56
CA GLU A 210 19.04 -4.66 -13.63
C GLU A 210 18.00 -4.74 -14.74
N SER A 211 16.71 -4.80 -14.38
CA SER A 211 15.59 -4.85 -15.34
C SER A 211 15.52 -3.61 -16.23
N ILE A 212 15.73 -2.40 -15.68
CA ILE A 212 15.68 -1.17 -16.50
C ILE A 212 16.84 -1.06 -17.47
N VAL A 213 18.02 -1.57 -17.14
CA VAL A 213 19.17 -1.63 -18.08
C VAL A 213 18.85 -2.52 -19.27
N GLU A 214 18.19 -3.66 -19.04
CA GLU A 214 17.75 -4.53 -20.13
C GLU A 214 16.73 -3.85 -21.07
N GLN A 215 15.96 -2.87 -20.59
CA GLN A 215 14.99 -2.10 -21.39
C GLN A 215 15.66 -1.12 -22.39
N LEU A 216 16.96 -0.98 -22.41
CA LEU A 216 17.69 -0.20 -23.45
C LEU A 216 17.56 -0.82 -24.84
N ASN A 217 17.31 -2.13 -24.92
CA ASN A 217 17.23 -2.88 -26.18
C ASN A 217 15.83 -3.46 -26.43
N VAL A 218 14.82 -2.57 -26.52
CA VAL A 218 13.43 -3.00 -26.75
C VAL A 218 13.16 -3.35 -28.20
N LYS A 219 12.26 -4.33 -28.39
CA LYS A 219 11.69 -4.70 -29.70
C LYS A 219 10.16 -4.65 -29.65
N ALA A 220 9.56 -4.29 -30.75
CA ALA A 220 8.11 -4.33 -30.88
C ALA A 220 7.61 -5.78 -30.90
N LEU A 221 6.49 -6.04 -30.23
CA LEU A 221 5.74 -7.26 -30.42
C LEU A 221 4.97 -7.18 -31.72
N ASN A 222 5.09 -8.18 -32.60
CA ASN A 222 4.34 -8.23 -33.85
C ASN A 222 3.02 -8.97 -33.66
N GLY A 223 1.90 -8.30 -33.87
CA GLY A 223 0.58 -8.90 -33.78
C GLY A 223 0.15 -9.27 -32.36
N LYS A 224 -0.60 -10.36 -32.23
CA LYS A 224 -1.20 -10.83 -30.98
C LYS A 224 -0.57 -12.14 -30.55
N LEU A 225 -0.31 -12.31 -29.24
CA LEU A 225 0.07 -13.58 -28.66
C LEU A 225 -1.18 -14.44 -28.38
N GLU A 226 -1.24 -15.62 -28.99
CA GLU A 226 -2.32 -16.56 -28.74
C GLU A 226 -2.06 -17.37 -27.46
N ASP A 227 -3.07 -17.52 -26.60
CA ASP A 227 -3.03 -18.25 -25.32
C ASP A 227 -1.83 -17.86 -24.43
N ALA A 228 -1.51 -16.57 -24.40
CA ALA A 228 -0.36 -16.06 -23.65
C ALA A 228 -0.50 -16.30 -22.13
N THR A 229 0.62 -16.63 -21.50
CA THR A 229 0.77 -16.52 -20.05
C THR A 229 1.33 -15.14 -19.72
N VAL A 230 0.65 -14.39 -18.89
CA VAL A 230 1.14 -13.08 -18.39
C VAL A 230 1.64 -13.27 -16.98
N ILE A 231 2.93 -13.09 -16.78
CA ILE A 231 3.57 -13.12 -15.47
C ILE A 231 3.70 -11.67 -14.99
N PHE A 232 3.05 -11.34 -13.92
CA PHE A 232 3.18 -10.03 -13.29
C PHE A 232 4.33 -10.05 -12.29
N THR A 233 5.21 -9.04 -12.34
CA THR A 233 6.16 -8.80 -11.24
C THR A 233 5.40 -8.48 -9.95
N PRO A 234 6.01 -8.65 -8.77
CA PRO A 234 5.34 -8.38 -7.51
C PRO A 234 4.76 -6.97 -7.41
N ALA A 235 5.50 -5.94 -7.83
CA ALA A 235 5.04 -4.55 -7.82
C ALA A 235 3.84 -4.34 -8.78
N CYS A 236 3.90 -4.92 -9.98
CA CYS A 236 2.79 -4.86 -10.93
C CYS A 236 1.57 -5.64 -10.42
N MET A 237 1.77 -6.82 -9.82
CA MET A 237 0.68 -7.61 -9.24
C MET A 237 0.01 -6.90 -8.06
N ALA A 238 0.78 -6.19 -7.23
CA ALA A 238 0.23 -5.37 -6.15
C ALA A 238 -0.72 -4.29 -6.69
N GLN A 239 -0.39 -3.65 -7.81
CA GLN A 239 -1.26 -2.69 -8.48
C GLN A 239 -2.55 -3.37 -9.01
N MET A 240 -2.44 -4.50 -9.67
CA MET A 240 -3.60 -5.25 -10.19
C MET A 240 -4.50 -5.75 -9.05
N LEU A 241 -3.89 -6.20 -7.95
CA LEU A 241 -4.62 -6.64 -6.76
C LEU A 241 -5.29 -5.47 -6.03
N MET A 242 -4.68 -4.28 -6.02
CA MET A 242 -5.31 -3.07 -5.50
C MET A 242 -6.56 -2.69 -6.30
N PHE A 243 -6.53 -2.82 -7.62
CA PHE A 243 -7.71 -2.64 -8.48
C PHE A 243 -8.80 -3.68 -8.18
N TYR A 244 -8.41 -4.95 -8.04
CA TYR A 244 -9.33 -6.01 -7.63
C TYR A 244 -9.94 -5.72 -6.26
N PHE A 245 -9.12 -5.34 -5.28
CA PHE A 245 -9.56 -4.96 -3.95
C PHE A 245 -10.63 -3.85 -4.02
N GLY A 246 -10.36 -2.75 -4.72
CA GLY A 246 -11.30 -1.62 -4.83
C GLY A 246 -12.62 -2.00 -5.52
N THR A 247 -12.54 -2.75 -6.63
CA THR A 247 -13.71 -3.07 -7.46
C THR A 247 -14.56 -4.20 -6.87
N TYR A 248 -13.91 -5.25 -6.33
CA TYR A 248 -14.61 -6.50 -5.99
C TYR A 248 -14.93 -6.64 -4.51
N ILE A 249 -14.07 -6.16 -3.60
CA ILE A 249 -14.25 -6.37 -2.16
C ILE A 249 -14.18 -5.09 -1.34
N GLY A 250 -13.76 -3.96 -1.93
CA GLY A 250 -13.57 -2.70 -1.21
C GLY A 250 -14.85 -2.14 -0.61
N GLU A 251 -14.69 -1.36 0.46
CA GLU A 251 -15.81 -0.84 1.26
C GLU A 251 -16.86 -0.10 0.44
N SER A 252 -16.45 0.77 -0.48
CA SER A 252 -17.40 1.55 -1.29
C SER A 252 -18.25 0.65 -2.18
N SER A 253 -17.64 -0.32 -2.87
CA SER A 253 -18.36 -1.25 -3.74
C SER A 253 -19.33 -2.16 -2.96
N VAL A 254 -18.96 -2.53 -1.73
CA VAL A 254 -19.82 -3.30 -0.84
C VAL A 254 -20.97 -2.44 -0.29
N LEU A 255 -20.69 -1.22 0.17
CA LEU A 255 -21.70 -0.29 0.69
C LEU A 255 -22.75 0.07 -0.36
N GLU A 256 -22.32 0.34 -1.59
CA GLU A 256 -23.16 0.70 -2.73
C GLU A 256 -23.80 -0.52 -3.42
N LYS A 257 -23.44 -1.74 -2.98
CA LYS A 257 -23.87 -3.03 -3.58
C LYS A 257 -23.53 -3.14 -5.07
N THR A 258 -22.43 -2.51 -5.49
CA THR A 258 -21.91 -2.58 -6.86
C THR A 258 -20.83 -3.67 -7.01
N SER A 259 -20.38 -4.25 -5.90
CA SER A 259 -19.42 -5.35 -5.89
C SER A 259 -19.96 -6.57 -6.63
N PRO A 260 -19.23 -7.12 -7.63
CA PRO A 260 -19.59 -8.39 -8.25
C PRO A 260 -19.59 -9.59 -7.29
N LEU A 261 -18.98 -9.42 -6.09
CA LEU A 261 -18.85 -10.44 -5.06
C LEU A 261 -19.76 -10.21 -3.85
N TYR A 262 -20.68 -9.24 -3.91
CA TYR A 262 -21.53 -8.86 -2.76
C TYR A 262 -22.20 -10.08 -2.09
N ASP A 263 -22.78 -11.00 -2.89
CA ASP A 263 -23.48 -12.21 -2.41
C ASP A 263 -22.59 -13.47 -2.42
N LYS A 264 -21.25 -13.31 -2.43
CA LYS A 264 -20.30 -14.41 -2.57
C LYS A 264 -19.47 -14.70 -1.31
N LEU A 265 -19.84 -14.12 -0.18
CA LEU A 265 -19.15 -14.44 1.08
C LEU A 265 -19.26 -15.95 1.37
N GLY A 266 -18.13 -16.59 1.63
CA GLY A 266 -18.02 -18.04 1.80
C GLY A 266 -17.93 -18.85 0.52
N CYS A 267 -17.98 -18.22 -0.67
CA CYS A 267 -17.86 -18.89 -1.97
C CYS A 267 -16.45 -18.78 -2.54
N GLU A 268 -16.10 -19.69 -3.46
CA GLU A 268 -14.92 -19.57 -4.31
C GLU A 268 -15.10 -18.38 -5.26
N VAL A 269 -14.13 -17.46 -5.29
CA VAL A 269 -14.16 -16.21 -6.07
C VAL A 269 -12.90 -16.00 -6.92
N CYS A 270 -11.88 -16.80 -6.72
CA CYS A 270 -10.67 -16.86 -7.53
C CYS A 270 -9.98 -18.23 -7.42
N ASP A 271 -8.84 -18.40 -8.07
CA ASP A 271 -8.09 -19.68 -8.04
C ASP A 271 -7.70 -20.04 -6.59
N LYS A 272 -7.80 -21.32 -6.27
CA LYS A 272 -7.47 -21.87 -4.93
C LYS A 272 -6.04 -21.64 -4.46
N ARG A 273 -5.11 -21.28 -5.34
CA ARG A 273 -3.74 -20.91 -4.99
C ARG A 273 -3.66 -19.54 -4.32
N ILE A 274 -4.70 -18.70 -4.48
CA ILE A 274 -4.72 -17.36 -3.93
C ILE A 274 -5.17 -17.40 -2.47
N THR A 275 -4.27 -17.00 -1.58
CA THR A 275 -4.59 -16.58 -0.21
C THR A 275 -4.12 -15.15 -0.05
N PHE A 276 -5.07 -14.25 0.20
CA PHE A 276 -4.86 -12.81 0.32
C PHE A 276 -5.31 -12.31 1.69
N LYS A 277 -4.39 -11.67 2.40
CA LYS A 277 -4.58 -11.12 3.74
C LYS A 277 -4.29 -9.62 3.77
N SER A 278 -4.93 -8.90 4.68
CA SER A 278 -4.35 -7.68 5.24
C SER A 278 -3.68 -8.06 6.55
N ALA A 279 -2.36 -7.94 6.59
CA ALA A 279 -1.57 -8.47 7.72
C ALA A 279 -0.68 -7.38 8.37
N PRO A 280 -1.29 -6.41 9.07
CA PRO A 280 -0.56 -5.31 9.72
C PRO A 280 0.38 -5.76 10.85
N LYS A 281 0.26 -7.01 11.32
CA LYS A 281 1.10 -7.60 12.37
C LYS A 281 2.16 -8.56 11.82
N ASP A 282 2.19 -8.80 10.51
CA ASP A 282 3.27 -9.56 9.89
C ASP A 282 4.61 -8.83 10.14
N LYS A 283 5.61 -9.57 10.60
CA LYS A 283 6.93 -8.99 10.95
C LYS A 283 7.67 -8.35 9.79
N ARG A 284 7.29 -8.67 8.54
CA ARG A 284 7.83 -8.08 7.30
C ARG A 284 7.18 -6.74 6.98
N ILE A 285 6.06 -6.41 7.65
CA ILE A 285 5.33 -5.16 7.46
C ILE A 285 5.81 -4.11 8.45
N VAL A 286 6.35 -3.03 7.94
CA VAL A 286 6.84 -1.88 8.70
C VAL A 286 5.76 -0.78 8.80
N CYS A 287 4.91 -0.65 7.77
CA CYS A 287 3.84 0.35 7.70
C CYS A 287 2.49 -0.10 8.25
N GLY A 288 2.47 -1.11 9.13
CA GLY A 288 1.24 -1.68 9.64
C GLY A 288 0.42 -0.70 10.50
N ALA A 289 -0.92 -0.75 10.33
CA ALA A 289 -1.85 -0.09 11.23
C ALA A 289 -1.83 -0.77 12.61
N SER A 290 -2.09 0.00 13.66
CA SER A 290 -2.16 -0.54 15.03
C SER A 290 -3.60 -0.62 15.54
N PHE A 291 -4.45 0.32 15.12
CA PHE A 291 -5.86 0.40 15.52
C PHE A 291 -6.69 1.08 14.42
N SER A 292 -8.00 0.86 14.44
CA SER A 292 -8.96 1.51 13.56
C SER A 292 -9.43 2.86 14.13
N SER A 293 -9.98 3.72 13.26
CA SER A 293 -10.57 5.01 13.66
C SER A 293 -11.78 4.86 14.58
N GLU A 294 -12.49 3.74 14.48
CA GLU A 294 -13.64 3.45 15.36
C GLU A 294 -13.24 2.89 16.74
N GLY A 295 -11.94 2.72 16.99
CA GLY A 295 -11.40 2.39 18.33
C GLY A 295 -11.26 0.90 18.61
N ARG A 296 -10.78 0.10 17.65
CA ARG A 296 -10.42 -1.30 17.86
C ARG A 296 -8.98 -1.57 17.42
N ALA A 297 -8.21 -2.28 18.25
CA ALA A 297 -6.89 -2.75 17.86
C ALA A 297 -6.99 -3.69 16.67
N VAL A 298 -6.11 -3.51 15.66
CA VAL A 298 -6.14 -4.34 14.46
C VAL A 298 -5.43 -5.68 14.69
N LYS A 299 -5.91 -6.69 13.94
CA LYS A 299 -5.30 -8.02 13.82
C LYS A 299 -5.23 -8.37 12.34
N ASP A 300 -4.35 -9.28 12.00
CA ASP A 300 -4.31 -9.81 10.63
C ASP A 300 -5.67 -10.38 10.25
N THR A 301 -6.10 -10.07 9.05
CA THR A 301 -7.41 -10.47 8.51
C THR A 301 -7.23 -11.12 7.16
N THR A 302 -7.72 -12.33 7.00
CA THR A 302 -7.75 -13.02 5.71
C THR A 302 -9.02 -12.62 4.97
N TYR A 303 -8.87 -12.00 3.80
CA TYR A 303 -10.00 -11.66 2.95
C TYR A 303 -10.36 -12.80 2.01
N ILE A 304 -9.34 -13.43 1.43
CA ILE A 304 -9.51 -14.61 0.57
C ILE A 304 -8.57 -15.71 1.09
N GLU A 305 -9.09 -16.89 1.31
CA GLU A 305 -8.33 -18.07 1.74
C GLU A 305 -8.54 -19.21 0.76
N ASN A 306 -7.47 -19.66 0.12
CA ASN A 306 -7.53 -20.73 -0.90
C ASN A 306 -8.65 -20.48 -1.93
N GLY A 307 -8.74 -19.24 -2.45
CA GLY A 307 -9.75 -18.81 -3.42
C GLY A 307 -11.12 -18.50 -2.86
N VAL A 308 -11.37 -18.75 -1.57
CA VAL A 308 -12.69 -18.53 -0.92
C VAL A 308 -12.74 -17.17 -0.23
N LEU A 309 -13.74 -16.35 -0.54
CA LEU A 309 -13.97 -15.06 0.11
C LEU A 309 -14.40 -15.26 1.57
N LYS A 310 -13.62 -14.74 2.52
CA LYS A 310 -13.86 -14.89 3.97
C LYS A 310 -14.38 -13.63 4.64
N ALA A 311 -13.98 -12.45 4.16
CA ALA A 311 -14.39 -11.18 4.73
C ALA A 311 -14.32 -10.06 3.69
N PHE A 312 -15.13 -9.04 3.89
CA PHE A 312 -14.99 -7.77 3.19
C PHE A 312 -14.19 -6.78 4.06
N PRO A 313 -13.28 -5.96 3.50
CA PRO A 313 -12.54 -4.92 4.23
C PRO A 313 -13.42 -3.69 4.50
N ILE A 314 -14.39 -3.83 5.37
CA ILE A 314 -15.39 -2.80 5.67
C ILE A 314 -15.23 -2.22 7.09
N SER A 315 -15.63 -0.97 7.25
CA SER A 315 -15.69 -0.28 8.53
C SER A 315 -16.90 -0.75 9.37
N LEU A 316 -16.91 -0.36 10.64
CA LEU A 316 -18.06 -0.61 11.52
C LEU A 316 -19.34 0.03 10.96
N TYR A 317 -19.24 1.23 10.35
CA TYR A 317 -20.35 1.88 9.68
C TYR A 317 -20.94 1.02 8.56
N THR A 318 -20.10 0.54 7.65
CA THR A 318 -20.55 -0.30 6.54
C THR A 318 -21.09 -1.65 7.01
N ALA A 319 -20.50 -2.22 8.07
CA ALA A 319 -21.02 -3.43 8.71
C ALA A 319 -22.45 -3.22 9.23
N ASN A 320 -22.72 -2.12 9.93
CA ASN A 320 -24.06 -1.76 10.41
C ASN A 320 -25.05 -1.53 9.27
N LYS A 321 -24.61 -1.01 8.12
CA LYS A 321 -25.47 -0.77 6.94
C LYS A 321 -25.82 -2.04 6.17
N THR A 322 -24.89 -2.99 6.12
CA THR A 322 -25.00 -4.16 5.24
C THR A 322 -25.36 -5.45 5.97
N GLY A 323 -25.10 -5.49 7.29
CA GLY A 323 -25.24 -6.69 8.11
C GLY A 323 -24.05 -7.67 8.01
N PHE A 324 -23.02 -7.34 7.24
CA PHE A 324 -21.76 -8.11 7.24
C PHE A 324 -20.96 -7.84 8.51
N GLU A 325 -20.10 -8.77 8.88
CA GLU A 325 -19.21 -8.59 10.02
C GLU A 325 -18.04 -7.65 9.64
N ALA A 326 -17.74 -6.65 10.49
CA ALA A 326 -16.57 -5.81 10.33
C ALA A 326 -15.30 -6.59 10.71
N PRO A 327 -14.33 -6.74 9.82
CA PRO A 327 -13.08 -7.45 10.10
C PRO A 327 -12.22 -6.67 11.08
N TYR A 328 -11.22 -7.32 11.69
CA TYR A 328 -10.27 -6.64 12.58
C TYR A 328 -9.35 -5.66 11.86
N CYS A 329 -9.12 -5.84 10.56
CA CYS A 329 -8.41 -4.89 9.70
C CYS A 329 -9.21 -4.69 8.43
N ASN A 330 -9.47 -3.44 8.06
CA ASN A 330 -10.10 -3.04 6.81
C ASN A 330 -9.17 -2.23 5.90
N SER A 331 -7.89 -2.11 6.28
CA SER A 331 -6.88 -1.42 5.49
C SER A 331 -6.29 -2.34 4.41
N TYR A 332 -5.78 -1.76 3.33
CA TYR A 332 -5.02 -2.48 2.31
C TYR A 332 -3.56 -2.58 2.73
N ILE A 333 -3.19 -3.70 3.37
CA ILE A 333 -1.81 -4.05 3.77
C ILE A 333 -1.58 -5.46 3.23
N PRO A 334 -1.33 -5.60 1.91
CA PRO A 334 -1.44 -6.86 1.22
C PRO A 334 -0.31 -7.81 1.56
N VAL A 335 -0.69 -9.00 2.00
CA VAL A 335 0.18 -10.17 2.09
C VAL A 335 -0.48 -11.29 1.29
N VAL A 336 0.16 -11.67 0.18
CA VAL A 336 -0.23 -12.82 -0.62
C VAL A 336 0.72 -13.97 -0.32
N GLU A 337 0.17 -15.15 -0.08
CA GLU A 337 0.99 -16.33 0.20
C GLU A 337 1.82 -16.72 -1.03
N ALA A 338 3.11 -16.99 -0.81
CA ALA A 338 4.02 -17.44 -1.84
C ALA A 338 3.69 -18.88 -2.29
N GLY A 339 4.03 -19.19 -3.54
CA GLY A 339 4.02 -20.55 -4.06
C GLY A 339 5.31 -21.31 -3.73
N GLU A 340 5.51 -22.43 -4.45
CA GLU A 340 6.67 -23.30 -4.21
C GLU A 340 7.74 -23.19 -5.31
N LYS A 341 7.36 -22.76 -6.52
CA LYS A 341 8.26 -22.67 -7.68
C LYS A 341 9.07 -21.37 -7.69
N SER A 342 10.28 -21.44 -8.21
CA SER A 342 11.03 -20.22 -8.50
C SER A 342 10.44 -19.47 -9.70
N ILE A 343 10.69 -18.17 -9.78
CA ILE A 343 10.30 -17.38 -10.96
C ILE A 343 10.98 -17.90 -12.22
N GLU A 344 12.21 -18.39 -12.13
CA GLU A 344 12.93 -19.01 -13.23
C GLU A 344 12.24 -20.29 -13.72
N ASP A 345 11.72 -21.13 -12.81
CA ASP A 345 10.98 -22.32 -13.18
C ASP A 345 9.62 -21.97 -13.82
N ILE A 346 8.94 -20.96 -13.33
CA ILE A 346 7.68 -20.47 -13.94
C ILE A 346 7.94 -19.95 -15.36
N ILE A 347 9.01 -19.17 -15.56
CA ILE A 347 9.43 -18.71 -16.89
C ILE A 347 9.75 -19.91 -17.78
N LYS A 348 10.51 -20.89 -17.28
CA LYS A 348 10.93 -22.09 -18.03
C LYS A 348 9.75 -22.95 -18.48
N GLU A 349 8.68 -23.00 -17.72
CA GLU A 349 7.46 -23.71 -18.06
C GLU A 349 6.54 -22.90 -19.00
N THR A 350 6.78 -21.61 -19.17
CA THR A 350 6.00 -20.71 -20.03
C THR A 350 6.47 -20.83 -21.49
N LYS A 351 5.62 -21.42 -22.35
CA LYS A 351 5.94 -21.56 -23.78
C LYS A 351 5.81 -20.26 -24.56
N ASN A 352 4.78 -19.47 -24.23
CA ASN A 352 4.44 -18.25 -24.92
C ASN A 352 3.83 -17.28 -23.92
N GLY A 353 4.40 -16.10 -23.75
CA GLY A 353 3.93 -15.14 -22.76
C GLY A 353 4.77 -13.88 -22.64
N ILE A 354 4.45 -13.10 -21.62
CA ILE A 354 5.21 -11.91 -21.26
C ILE A 354 5.42 -11.83 -19.74
N LEU A 355 6.56 -11.28 -19.34
CA LEU A 355 6.79 -10.79 -17.97
C LEU A 355 6.49 -9.29 -17.96
N VAL A 356 5.60 -8.83 -17.09
CA VAL A 356 5.14 -7.43 -17.03
C VAL A 356 5.69 -6.76 -15.78
N GLY A 357 6.54 -5.75 -15.97
CA GLY A 357 7.15 -4.98 -14.88
C GLY A 357 6.19 -3.94 -14.28
N SER A 358 5.41 -3.26 -15.13
CA SER A 358 4.40 -2.31 -14.67
C SER A 358 3.24 -2.18 -15.65
N TYR A 359 2.08 -1.80 -15.13
CA TYR A 359 0.86 -1.53 -15.91
C TYR A 359 0.60 -0.02 -15.98
N SER A 360 0.42 0.49 -17.19
CA SER A 360 0.04 1.87 -17.45
C SER A 360 -1.27 1.91 -18.22
N GLY A 361 -2.34 2.24 -17.52
CA GLY A 361 -3.70 2.30 -18.08
C GLY A 361 -4.62 3.05 -17.13
N GLY A 362 -5.88 3.21 -17.55
CA GLY A 362 -6.92 3.77 -16.68
C GLY A 362 -7.31 2.81 -15.54
N HIS A 363 -8.15 3.29 -14.63
CA HIS A 363 -8.81 2.40 -13.67
C HIS A 363 -9.68 1.39 -14.41
N PRO A 364 -9.74 0.14 -13.94
CA PRO A 364 -10.68 -0.85 -14.47
C PRO A 364 -12.14 -0.37 -14.39
N ALA A 365 -12.96 -0.84 -15.31
CA ALA A 365 -14.39 -0.62 -15.24
C ALA A 365 -15.03 -1.28 -14.01
N GLY A 366 -16.24 -0.88 -13.62
CA GLY A 366 -16.93 -1.43 -12.44
C GLY A 366 -17.19 -2.93 -12.51
N ASN A 367 -17.15 -3.55 -13.70
CA ASN A 367 -17.23 -4.99 -13.90
C ASN A 367 -15.85 -5.68 -13.85
N GLY A 368 -14.76 -4.92 -13.65
CA GLY A 368 -13.39 -5.42 -13.59
C GLY A 368 -12.64 -5.48 -14.91
N ASP A 369 -13.22 -5.03 -16.04
CA ASP A 369 -12.52 -4.97 -17.32
C ASP A 369 -11.40 -3.94 -17.29
N PHE A 370 -10.21 -4.32 -17.76
CA PHE A 370 -9.06 -3.45 -17.86
C PHE A 370 -8.41 -3.48 -19.23
N SER A 371 -7.80 -2.37 -19.63
CA SER A 371 -6.98 -2.27 -20.84
C SER A 371 -5.90 -1.21 -20.61
N GLY A 372 -4.68 -1.52 -20.98
CA GLY A 372 -3.54 -0.63 -20.83
C GLY A 372 -2.26 -1.17 -21.44
N VAL A 373 -1.18 -0.50 -21.16
CA VAL A 373 0.16 -0.80 -21.68
C VAL A 373 0.97 -1.55 -20.63
N ALA A 374 1.52 -2.69 -21.03
CA ALA A 374 2.55 -3.39 -20.27
C ALA A 374 3.90 -2.67 -20.50
N LYS A 375 4.43 -2.06 -19.45
CA LYS A 375 5.73 -1.37 -19.46
C LYS A 375 6.78 -2.19 -18.73
N ASN A 376 8.05 -1.92 -19.02
CA ASN A 376 9.18 -2.66 -18.44
C ASN A 376 8.96 -4.16 -18.57
N SER A 377 8.53 -4.60 -19.76
CA SER A 377 8.08 -5.97 -19.99
C SER A 377 9.02 -6.72 -20.91
N PHE A 378 8.93 -8.05 -20.87
CA PHE A 378 9.79 -8.94 -21.62
C PHE A 378 8.96 -10.02 -22.30
N LEU A 379 9.33 -10.36 -23.54
CA LEU A 379 8.77 -11.52 -24.25
C LEU A 379 9.35 -12.81 -23.66
N ILE A 380 8.51 -13.80 -23.47
CA ILE A 380 8.88 -15.16 -23.08
C ILE A 380 8.48 -16.10 -24.22
N GLU A 381 9.47 -16.82 -24.76
CA GLU A 381 9.25 -17.86 -25.77
C GLU A 381 10.03 -19.11 -25.37
N ASP A 382 9.39 -20.26 -25.45
CA ASP A 382 9.98 -21.57 -25.17
C ASP A 382 10.78 -21.61 -23.85
N GLY A 383 10.20 -21.02 -22.80
CA GLY A 383 10.79 -21.04 -21.46
C GLY A 383 11.95 -20.07 -21.25
N ARG A 384 12.09 -19.05 -22.09
CA ARG A 384 13.18 -18.08 -21.99
C ARG A 384 12.67 -16.66 -22.13
N LYS A 385 13.21 -15.77 -21.31
CA LYS A 385 13.11 -14.31 -21.52
C LYS A 385 13.97 -13.95 -22.75
N VAL A 386 13.34 -13.51 -23.84
CA VAL A 386 13.99 -13.36 -25.16
C VAL A 386 14.51 -11.94 -25.39
N TYR A 387 13.64 -10.94 -25.20
CA TYR A 387 14.00 -9.52 -25.32
C TYR A 387 12.97 -8.64 -24.59
N ALA A 388 13.40 -7.42 -24.29
CA ALA A 388 12.55 -6.38 -23.73
C ALA A 388 11.53 -5.89 -24.77
N LEU A 389 10.29 -5.68 -24.34
CA LEU A 389 9.20 -5.25 -25.20
C LEU A 389 9.01 -3.73 -25.18
N SER A 390 8.89 -3.13 -26.36
CA SER A 390 8.37 -1.78 -26.49
C SER A 390 6.83 -1.83 -26.45
N GLU A 391 6.23 -1.32 -25.36
CA GLU A 391 4.79 -1.02 -25.23
C GLU A 391 3.82 -2.04 -25.83
N ALA A 392 3.72 -3.23 -25.26
CA ALA A 392 2.67 -4.17 -25.58
C ALA A 392 1.36 -3.79 -24.87
N MET A 393 0.22 -3.92 -25.56
CA MET A 393 -1.10 -3.75 -24.95
C MET A 393 -1.51 -5.01 -24.22
N ILE A 394 -2.04 -4.86 -23.00
CA ILE A 394 -2.71 -5.94 -22.28
C ILE A 394 -4.14 -5.54 -21.93
N SER A 395 -5.07 -6.49 -22.10
CA SER A 395 -6.47 -6.29 -21.71
C SER A 395 -7.10 -7.58 -21.23
N GLY A 396 -8.05 -7.46 -20.33
CA GLY A 396 -8.74 -8.59 -19.73
C GLY A 396 -9.75 -8.16 -18.68
N ASN A 397 -10.12 -9.10 -17.84
CA ASN A 397 -10.97 -8.85 -16.68
C ASN A 397 -10.26 -9.32 -15.41
N LEU A 398 -10.29 -8.53 -14.35
CA LEU A 398 -9.58 -8.83 -13.09
C LEU A 398 -10.05 -10.12 -12.42
N GLY A 399 -11.36 -10.41 -12.46
CA GLY A 399 -11.93 -11.64 -11.93
C GLY A 399 -11.48 -12.86 -12.73
N ASP A 400 -11.55 -12.78 -14.07
CA ASP A 400 -11.09 -13.85 -14.95
C ASP A 400 -9.59 -14.12 -14.80
N MET A 401 -8.78 -13.05 -14.66
CA MET A 401 -7.35 -13.14 -14.41
C MET A 401 -7.05 -13.94 -13.14
N LEU A 402 -7.68 -13.58 -12.01
CA LEU A 402 -7.45 -14.27 -10.73
C LEU A 402 -8.10 -15.66 -10.67
N ASN A 403 -9.11 -15.96 -11.49
CA ASN A 403 -9.66 -17.31 -11.65
C ASN A 403 -8.77 -18.21 -12.53
N ASN A 404 -7.84 -17.64 -13.30
CA ASN A 404 -6.98 -18.39 -14.22
C ASN A 404 -5.49 -18.21 -13.87
N VAL A 405 -5.16 -18.30 -12.58
CA VAL A 405 -3.77 -18.35 -12.12
C VAL A 405 -3.13 -19.64 -12.60
N VAL A 406 -1.95 -19.55 -13.18
CA VAL A 406 -1.14 -20.69 -13.65
C VAL A 406 -0.19 -21.11 -12.54
N ASP A 407 0.52 -20.13 -11.95
CA ASP A 407 1.47 -20.38 -10.87
C ASP A 407 1.74 -19.12 -10.04
N ILE A 408 2.33 -19.32 -8.87
CA ILE A 408 2.76 -18.27 -7.92
C ILE A 408 4.20 -18.58 -7.52
N SER A 409 5.06 -17.58 -7.54
CA SER A 409 6.47 -17.76 -7.19
C SER A 409 6.71 -17.93 -5.68
N LYS A 410 7.84 -18.54 -5.34
CA LYS A 410 8.35 -18.55 -3.95
C LYS A 410 9.04 -17.25 -3.57
N GLU A 411 9.61 -16.52 -4.56
CA GLU A 411 10.19 -15.21 -4.35
C GLU A 411 9.08 -14.18 -4.14
N THR A 412 9.29 -13.30 -3.15
CA THR A 412 8.38 -12.23 -2.80
C THR A 412 9.09 -10.87 -2.76
N LEU A 413 8.39 -9.83 -3.13
CA LEU A 413 8.74 -8.47 -2.75
C LEU A 413 8.30 -8.26 -1.30
N GLU A 414 9.24 -7.86 -0.45
CA GLU A 414 9.02 -7.50 0.96
C GLU A 414 9.57 -6.08 1.16
N ASP A 415 8.75 -5.10 0.85
CA ASP A 415 9.15 -3.68 0.87
C ASP A 415 8.77 -2.93 2.15
N GLY A 416 8.33 -3.66 3.18
CA GLY A 416 7.85 -3.09 4.44
C GLY A 416 6.40 -2.60 4.41
N SER A 417 5.78 -2.48 3.23
CA SER A 417 4.36 -2.14 3.07
C SER A 417 3.51 -3.32 2.60
N MET A 418 4.13 -4.30 1.94
CA MET A 418 3.48 -5.48 1.38
C MET A 418 4.39 -6.70 1.37
N VAL A 419 3.76 -7.86 1.13
CA VAL A 419 4.45 -9.10 0.75
C VAL A 419 3.75 -9.66 -0.47
N MET A 420 4.43 -9.65 -1.61
CA MET A 420 3.82 -9.96 -2.90
C MET A 420 4.71 -10.88 -3.74
N PRO A 421 4.24 -12.05 -4.20
CA PRO A 421 4.95 -12.91 -5.15
C PRO A 421 4.77 -12.46 -6.60
N TYR A 422 5.53 -13.05 -7.52
CA TYR A 422 5.18 -13.08 -8.94
C TYR A 422 3.96 -13.97 -9.12
N ILE A 423 3.02 -13.56 -9.97
CA ILE A 423 1.83 -14.36 -10.28
C ILE A 423 1.68 -14.48 -11.80
N ALA A 424 1.61 -15.70 -12.28
CA ALA A 424 1.38 -16.03 -13.68
C ALA A 424 -0.11 -16.29 -13.90
N CYS A 425 -0.71 -15.61 -14.87
CA CYS A 425 -2.13 -15.69 -15.17
C CYS A 425 -2.38 -15.94 -16.66
N LYS A 426 -3.55 -16.49 -16.95
CA LYS A 426 -4.13 -16.61 -18.29
C LYS A 426 -5.35 -15.68 -18.46
N LYS A 427 -6.01 -15.78 -19.61
CA LYS A 427 -7.20 -14.97 -19.96
C LYS A 427 -6.93 -13.46 -20.06
N ILE A 428 -5.70 -13.12 -20.43
CA ILE A 428 -5.26 -11.76 -20.71
C ILE A 428 -4.85 -11.73 -22.19
N VAL A 429 -5.39 -10.78 -22.91
CA VAL A 429 -5.02 -10.53 -24.29
C VAL A 429 -3.73 -9.72 -24.31
N VAL A 430 -2.76 -10.17 -25.08
CA VAL A 430 -1.48 -9.47 -25.29
C VAL A 430 -1.38 -9.14 -26.77
N ALA A 431 -1.25 -7.85 -27.10
CA ALA A 431 -1.16 -7.38 -28.47
C ALA A 431 -0.04 -6.35 -28.63
N GLY A 432 0.77 -6.53 -29.68
CA GLY A 432 1.69 -5.53 -30.16
C GLY A 432 1.01 -4.52 -31.11
N LYS A 433 1.81 -3.60 -31.62
CA LYS A 433 1.39 -2.65 -32.69
C LYS A 433 1.30 -3.37 -34.03
#